data_4b1b676e6ac018c790671a46452d4ff3
#
_entry.id   4b1b676e6ac018c790671a46452d4ff3
#
_cell.length_a   1.000
_cell.length_b   1.000
_cell.length_c   1.000
_cell.angle_alpha   90.00
_cell.angle_beta   90.00
_cell.angle_gamma   90.00
#
_symmetry.space_group_name_H-M   'P 1'
#
loop_
_entity.id
_entity.type
_entity.pdbx_description
1 polymer ?
#
loop_
_entity_poly.entity_id
_entity_poly.type
_entity_poly.pdbx_seq_one_letter_code
_entity_poly.pdbx_strand_id
1 'polypeptide(L)'
;MWYNDKWQTGVPQISAGSARRAMNEMLKDWIKQIKIFLLDMDGTIYIGDKPIGGMSETLAAIRASGRKVVYCTNNSSRTADEYVQKLKKIGLYGEGDEIYTSSMATIGYLNSLYRNKRVYVCATEAVKAEFAAGGIHLTEEDPDVCVLAYDTELTYAKLEKMNRFLVKGAVYIATHPDDVCPAPEVYKPDVGSFIQLLRCSSGREPDVICGKPFQVMGEAILNRYHVSPEQIVMVGDRPHTDIRFGENNGFHTILVLSGETDAHKAETLPESDTPDVVLQSLNDVVGEL
;
A
#
# COMPACT_ATOMS: atom_id res chain seq x y z
N MET A 1 -4.14 -46.91 4.78
CA MET A 1 -4.16 -47.89 3.67
C MET A 1 -5.05 -47.32 2.59
N TRP A 2 -4.56 -47.17 1.35
CA TRP A 2 -5.18 -46.61 0.14
C TRP A 2 -5.28 -45.09 0.08
N TYR A 3 -4.27 -44.40 -0.48
CA TYR A 3 -4.41 -43.58 -1.67
C TYR A 3 -3.12 -43.63 -2.45
N ASN A 4 -3.21 -44.18 -3.64
CA ASN A 4 -2.11 -44.53 -4.53
C ASN A 4 -1.79 -43.38 -5.47
N ASP A 5 -0.51 -43.24 -5.74
CA ASP A 5 0.13 -42.49 -6.84
C ASP A 5 -0.64 -42.60 -8.16
N LYS A 6 -0.97 -41.44 -8.75
CA LYS A 6 -1.03 -41.22 -10.20
C LYS A 6 -1.37 -39.77 -10.50
N TRP A 7 -0.39 -38.91 -10.60
CA TRP A 7 -0.34 -37.77 -11.54
C TRP A 7 1.11 -37.30 -11.65
N GLN A 8 1.95 -38.14 -12.27
CA GLN A 8 3.15 -37.67 -12.94
C GLN A 8 2.78 -37.42 -14.38
N THR A 9 2.51 -36.18 -14.76
CA THR A 9 2.53 -35.72 -16.13
C THR A 9 3.26 -34.40 -16.17
N GLY A 10 4.50 -34.44 -16.61
CA GLY A 10 5.34 -33.54 -17.36
C GLY A 10 4.98 -32.05 -17.38
N VAL A 11 5.14 -31.32 -16.27
CA VAL A 11 5.41 -29.89 -16.34
C VAL A 11 6.91 -29.78 -16.59
N PRO A 12 7.38 -29.07 -17.63
CA PRO A 12 8.81 -28.84 -17.82
C PRO A 12 9.34 -28.14 -16.57
N GLN A 13 10.26 -28.77 -15.84
CA GLN A 13 11.02 -28.09 -14.80
C GLN A 13 11.88 -27.03 -15.50
N ILE A 14 11.39 -25.81 -15.57
CA ILE A 14 12.20 -24.64 -15.91
C ILE A 14 13.27 -24.57 -14.81
N SER A 15 14.53 -24.77 -15.18
CA SER A 15 15.62 -24.69 -14.21
C SER A 15 15.61 -23.26 -13.59
N ALA A 16 15.91 -23.15 -12.29
CA ALA A 16 15.95 -21.86 -11.59
C ALA A 16 16.80 -20.80 -12.33
N GLY A 17 17.79 -21.23 -13.11
CA GLY A 17 18.61 -20.37 -13.97
C GLY A 17 17.90 -19.85 -15.22
N SER A 18 17.01 -20.63 -15.85
CA SER A 18 16.25 -20.19 -17.03
C SER A 18 15.08 -19.27 -16.66
N ALA A 19 14.40 -19.53 -15.54
CA ALA A 19 13.37 -18.64 -15.00
C ALA A 19 13.96 -17.28 -14.61
N ARG A 20 15.09 -17.25 -13.92
CA ARG A 20 15.82 -16.03 -13.55
C ARG A 20 16.29 -15.25 -14.79
N ARG A 21 16.69 -15.95 -15.86
CA ARG A 21 17.11 -15.29 -17.10
C ARG A 21 15.95 -14.66 -17.87
N ALA A 22 14.81 -15.34 -17.99
CA ALA A 22 13.60 -14.79 -18.59
C ALA A 22 13.07 -13.59 -17.79
N MET A 23 13.08 -13.68 -16.46
CA MET A 23 12.69 -12.61 -15.55
C MET A 23 13.57 -11.38 -15.68
N ASN A 24 14.90 -11.55 -15.77
CA ASN A 24 15.83 -10.45 -15.99
C ASN A 24 15.66 -9.82 -17.39
N GLU A 25 15.30 -10.60 -18.41
CA GLU A 25 14.98 -10.08 -19.74
C GLU A 25 13.72 -9.19 -19.70
N MET A 26 12.65 -9.64 -19.06
CA MET A 26 11.43 -8.83 -18.89
C MET A 26 11.71 -7.53 -18.13
N LEU A 27 12.47 -7.57 -17.04
CA LEU A 27 12.83 -6.38 -16.27
C LEU A 27 13.64 -5.38 -17.12
N LYS A 28 14.57 -5.86 -17.97
CA LYS A 28 15.39 -5.02 -18.86
C LYS A 28 14.58 -4.23 -19.88
N ASP A 29 13.44 -4.71 -20.30
CA ASP A 29 12.66 -4.07 -21.35
C ASP A 29 12.06 -2.73 -20.89
N TRP A 30 11.59 -2.64 -19.64
CA TRP A 30 10.90 -1.46 -19.15
C TRP A 30 11.64 -0.69 -18.02
N ILE A 31 12.58 -1.32 -17.30
CA ILE A 31 13.25 -0.68 -16.16
C ILE A 31 13.92 0.66 -16.52
N LYS A 32 14.38 0.81 -17.77
CA LYS A 32 15.05 2.04 -18.25
C LYS A 32 14.11 3.24 -18.36
N GLN A 33 12.80 3.01 -18.53
CA GLN A 33 11.81 4.09 -18.59
C GLN A 33 11.28 4.49 -17.22
N ILE A 34 11.54 3.69 -16.19
CA ILE A 34 11.07 3.97 -14.83
C ILE A 34 11.72 5.22 -14.28
N LYS A 35 10.90 6.13 -13.79
CA LYS A 35 11.30 7.36 -13.09
C LYS A 35 11.02 7.27 -11.60
N ILE A 36 10.01 6.50 -11.19
CA ILE A 36 9.57 6.41 -9.81
C ILE A 36 9.48 4.95 -9.38
N PHE A 37 10.15 4.64 -8.28
CA PHE A 37 9.93 3.43 -7.51
C PHE A 37 8.94 3.75 -6.39
N LEU A 38 7.72 3.23 -6.50
CA LEU A 38 6.75 3.20 -5.40
C LEU A 38 7.02 1.93 -4.59
N LEU A 39 7.44 2.10 -3.37
CA LEU A 39 7.85 1.00 -2.51
C LEU A 39 6.85 0.83 -1.37
N ASP A 40 6.22 -0.33 -1.28
CA ASP A 40 5.64 -0.73 -0.01
C ASP A 40 6.74 -0.85 1.05
N MET A 41 6.38 -0.91 2.32
CA MET A 41 7.38 -0.80 3.38
C MET A 41 7.58 -2.09 4.16
N ASP A 42 6.62 -2.51 4.96
CA ASP A 42 6.77 -3.70 5.82
C ASP A 42 6.68 -4.97 4.98
N GLY A 43 7.68 -5.86 5.07
CA GLY A 43 7.82 -7.04 4.20
C GLY A 43 8.54 -6.76 2.88
N THR A 44 8.62 -5.51 2.44
CA THR A 44 9.23 -5.11 1.16
C THR A 44 10.64 -4.54 1.34
N ILE A 45 10.81 -3.56 2.25
CA ILE A 45 12.11 -2.90 2.49
C ILE A 45 12.66 -3.14 3.90
N TYR A 46 11.81 -3.47 4.84
CA TYR A 46 12.18 -3.84 6.20
C TYR A 46 11.17 -4.83 6.80
N ILE A 47 11.54 -5.51 7.89
CA ILE A 47 10.64 -6.28 8.76
C ILE A 47 10.79 -5.73 10.18
N GLY A 48 9.72 -5.14 10.72
CA GLY A 48 9.76 -4.41 12.00
C GLY A 48 10.68 -3.20 11.92
N ASP A 49 11.85 -3.23 12.58
CA ASP A 49 12.88 -2.17 12.53
C ASP A 49 14.17 -2.63 11.82
N LYS A 50 14.15 -3.76 11.11
CA LYS A 50 15.33 -4.32 10.44
C LYS A 50 15.21 -4.21 8.93
N PRO A 51 16.12 -3.48 8.25
CA PRO A 51 16.22 -3.51 6.79
C PRO A 51 16.41 -4.93 6.25
N ILE A 52 15.83 -5.22 5.08
CA ILE A 52 15.96 -6.51 4.40
C ILE A 52 17.26 -6.53 3.61
N GLY A 53 18.20 -7.38 4.04
CA GLY A 53 19.51 -7.54 3.37
C GLY A 53 20.23 -6.18 3.22
N GLY A 54 20.83 -5.93 2.04
CA GLY A 54 21.52 -4.69 1.67
C GLY A 54 20.60 -3.56 1.21
N MET A 55 19.43 -3.36 1.83
CA MET A 55 18.41 -2.43 1.36
C MET A 55 18.90 -0.97 1.30
N SER A 56 19.74 -0.55 2.24
CA SER A 56 20.34 0.79 2.22
C SER A 56 21.13 1.05 0.93
N GLU A 57 21.95 0.09 0.53
CA GLU A 57 22.77 0.13 -0.69
C GLU A 57 21.88 0.08 -1.94
N THR A 58 20.84 -0.74 -1.91
CA THR A 58 19.86 -0.85 -2.99
C THR A 58 19.14 0.48 -3.22
N LEU A 59 18.63 1.10 -2.18
CA LEU A 59 17.98 2.41 -2.27
C LEU A 59 18.94 3.50 -2.72
N ALA A 60 20.20 3.45 -2.27
CA ALA A 60 21.25 4.36 -2.74
C ALA A 60 21.53 4.18 -4.25
N ALA A 61 21.56 2.95 -4.76
CA ALA A 61 21.74 2.67 -6.18
C ALA A 61 20.55 3.17 -7.03
N ILE A 62 19.30 2.96 -6.55
CA ILE A 62 18.09 3.49 -7.21
C ILE A 62 18.20 5.03 -7.33
N ARG A 63 18.53 5.73 -6.25
CA ARG A 63 18.71 7.21 -6.28
C ARG A 63 19.85 7.64 -7.20
N ALA A 64 20.99 6.95 -7.13
CA ALA A 64 22.15 7.25 -7.97
C ALA A 64 21.87 7.07 -9.46
N SER A 65 20.92 6.22 -9.84
CA SER A 65 20.46 6.05 -11.21
C SER A 65 19.52 7.18 -11.69
N GLY A 66 19.29 8.21 -10.86
CA GLY A 66 18.41 9.34 -11.17
C GLY A 66 16.92 9.08 -10.97
N ARG A 67 16.55 7.95 -10.37
CA ARG A 67 15.16 7.58 -10.10
C ARG A 67 14.71 8.05 -8.72
N LYS A 68 13.43 8.40 -8.62
CA LYS A 68 12.83 8.83 -7.36
C LYS A 68 12.36 7.63 -6.56
N VAL A 69 12.62 7.66 -5.26
CA VAL A 69 12.07 6.71 -4.28
C VAL A 69 10.88 7.35 -3.59
N VAL A 70 9.73 6.68 -3.63
CA VAL A 70 8.51 7.07 -2.92
C VAL A 70 8.02 5.88 -2.11
N TYR A 71 8.02 5.99 -0.80
CA TYR A 71 7.46 4.97 0.08
C TYR A 71 5.94 5.10 0.10
N CYS A 72 5.23 4.03 -0.23
CA CYS A 72 3.78 4.03 -0.44
C CYS A 72 3.09 3.05 0.51
N THR A 73 2.36 3.55 1.49
CA THR A 73 1.72 2.71 2.52
C THR A 73 0.22 2.95 2.65
N ASN A 74 -0.52 1.85 2.89
CA ASN A 74 -1.93 1.93 3.30
C ASN A 74 -2.10 2.37 4.76
N ASN A 75 -1.10 2.13 5.60
CA ASN A 75 -1.25 2.35 7.02
C ASN A 75 -1.50 3.84 7.35
N SER A 76 -2.68 4.11 7.87
CA SER A 76 -3.19 5.42 8.24
C SER A 76 -3.27 5.65 9.77
N SER A 77 -2.53 4.85 10.56
CA SER A 77 -2.44 5.07 12.01
C SER A 77 -1.35 6.06 12.41
N ARG A 78 -0.47 6.38 11.46
CA ARG A 78 0.69 7.29 11.64
C ARG A 78 0.73 8.32 10.54
N THR A 79 1.34 9.46 10.84
CA THR A 79 1.58 10.53 9.88
C THR A 79 2.78 10.23 8.98
N ALA A 80 2.87 10.94 7.84
CA ALA A 80 4.03 10.86 6.96
C ALA A 80 5.34 11.20 7.70
N ASP A 81 5.33 12.19 8.59
CA ASP A 81 6.51 12.59 9.36
C ASP A 81 7.00 11.50 10.30
N GLU A 82 6.10 10.75 10.94
CA GLU A 82 6.48 9.62 11.80
C GLU A 82 7.16 8.51 10.99
N TYR A 83 6.73 8.26 9.75
CA TYR A 83 7.40 7.33 8.84
C TYR A 83 8.77 7.83 8.41
N VAL A 84 8.91 9.12 8.10
CA VAL A 84 10.23 9.73 7.81
C VAL A 84 11.20 9.51 8.98
N GLN A 85 10.75 9.74 10.22
CA GLN A 85 11.60 9.51 11.41
C GLN A 85 11.99 8.03 11.55
N LYS A 86 11.04 7.10 11.35
CA LYS A 86 11.30 5.66 11.38
C LYS A 86 12.36 5.29 10.34
N LEU A 87 12.16 5.68 9.08
CA LEU A 87 13.06 5.32 7.97
C LEU A 87 14.45 5.94 8.15
N LYS A 88 14.55 7.15 8.67
CA LYS A 88 15.84 7.77 9.04
C LYS A 88 16.56 6.97 10.12
N LYS A 89 15.83 6.58 11.18
CA LYS A 89 16.38 5.78 12.28
C LYS A 89 16.98 4.45 11.83
N ILE A 90 16.35 3.79 10.86
CA ILE A 90 16.81 2.50 10.32
C ILE A 90 17.70 2.63 9.07
N GLY A 91 18.08 3.86 8.69
CA GLY A 91 19.04 4.12 7.60
C GLY A 91 18.50 3.91 6.19
N LEU A 92 17.18 3.97 5.98
CA LEU A 92 16.55 3.77 4.68
C LEU A 92 16.07 5.07 4.00
N TYR A 93 16.02 6.20 4.70
CA TYR A 93 15.57 7.48 4.13
C TYR A 93 16.74 8.29 3.58
N GLY A 94 16.70 8.65 2.31
CA GLY A 94 17.68 9.47 1.64
C GLY A 94 17.15 10.85 1.23
N GLU A 95 18.06 11.69 0.76
CA GLU A 95 17.68 13.01 0.23
C GLU A 95 16.81 12.87 -1.03
N GLY A 96 15.73 13.62 -1.09
CA GLY A 96 14.78 13.58 -2.20
C GLY A 96 13.73 12.45 -2.13
N ASP A 97 13.81 11.54 -1.14
CA ASP A 97 12.76 10.56 -0.90
C ASP A 97 11.48 11.21 -0.40
N GLU A 98 10.37 10.60 -0.73
CA GLU A 98 9.05 11.03 -0.24
C GLU A 98 8.28 9.85 0.35
N ILE A 99 7.31 10.17 1.20
CA ILE A 99 6.32 9.23 1.72
C ILE A 99 4.97 9.60 1.13
N TYR A 100 4.20 8.59 0.76
CA TYR A 100 2.81 8.76 0.33
C TYR A 100 1.92 7.76 1.10
N THR A 101 1.07 8.27 1.97
CA THR A 101 0.17 7.48 2.81
C THR A 101 -1.25 7.47 2.25
N SER A 102 -2.06 6.49 2.65
CA SER A 102 -3.49 6.49 2.34
C SER A 102 -4.22 7.69 2.95
N SER A 103 -3.75 8.23 4.07
CA SER A 103 -4.25 9.49 4.65
C SER A 103 -4.02 10.67 3.70
N MET A 104 -2.81 10.79 3.12
CA MET A 104 -2.50 11.83 2.13
C MET A 104 -3.37 11.72 0.87
N ALA A 105 -3.60 10.50 0.37
CA ALA A 105 -4.50 10.25 -0.74
C ALA A 105 -5.94 10.69 -0.40
N THR A 106 -6.40 10.36 0.80
CA THR A 106 -7.75 10.74 1.29
C THR A 106 -7.89 12.25 1.44
N ILE A 107 -6.88 12.94 1.99
CA ILE A 107 -6.84 14.41 2.10
C ILE A 107 -6.93 15.05 0.70
N GLY A 108 -6.13 14.54 -0.26
CA GLY A 108 -6.16 15.00 -1.65
C GLY A 108 -7.55 14.83 -2.29
N TYR A 109 -8.15 13.65 -2.11
CA TYR A 109 -9.49 13.34 -2.58
C TYR A 109 -10.56 14.26 -1.99
N LEU A 110 -10.53 14.51 -0.68
CA LEU A 110 -11.44 15.40 0.02
C LEU A 110 -11.30 16.84 -0.50
N ASN A 111 -10.08 17.34 -0.66
CA ASN A 111 -9.82 18.68 -1.18
C ASN A 111 -10.29 18.87 -2.63
N SER A 112 -10.28 17.80 -3.42
CA SER A 112 -10.75 17.81 -4.80
C SER A 112 -12.27 17.85 -4.91
N LEU A 113 -12.96 16.95 -4.19
CA LEU A 113 -14.39 16.70 -4.39
C LEU A 113 -15.30 17.21 -3.26
N TYR A 114 -14.75 17.38 -2.05
CA TYR A 114 -15.51 17.73 -0.85
C TYR A 114 -15.00 19.03 -0.19
N ARG A 115 -14.44 19.92 -0.98
CA ARG A 115 -13.95 21.22 -0.50
C ARG A 115 -15.06 21.97 0.23
N ASN A 116 -14.75 22.51 1.41
CA ASN A 116 -15.69 23.21 2.29
C ASN A 116 -16.77 22.33 2.94
N LYS A 117 -16.69 21.00 2.81
CA LYS A 117 -17.56 20.08 3.55
C LYS A 117 -17.01 19.85 4.96
N ARG A 118 -17.94 19.64 5.91
CA ARG A 118 -17.59 19.27 7.29
C ARG A 118 -17.27 17.79 7.34
N VAL A 119 -16.11 17.44 7.86
CA VAL A 119 -15.62 16.07 7.85
C VAL A 119 -15.41 15.55 9.27
N TYR A 120 -16.04 14.43 9.59
CA TYR A 120 -15.69 13.65 10.79
C TYR A 120 -14.62 12.65 10.41
N VAL A 121 -13.51 12.62 11.15
CA VAL A 121 -12.41 11.67 10.94
C VAL A 121 -12.27 10.76 12.15
N CYS A 122 -12.56 9.48 11.97
CA CYS A 122 -12.28 8.43 12.95
C CYS A 122 -10.85 7.94 12.74
N ALA A 123 -9.91 8.48 13.51
CA ALA A 123 -8.48 8.25 13.41
C ALA A 123 -7.78 8.53 14.74
N THR A 124 -6.45 8.27 14.79
CA THR A 124 -5.60 8.74 15.89
C THR A 124 -5.54 10.27 15.91
N GLU A 125 -5.24 10.86 17.07
CA GLU A 125 -5.17 12.33 17.17
C GLU A 125 -4.07 12.93 16.26
N ALA A 126 -2.95 12.24 16.08
CA ALA A 126 -1.89 12.67 15.17
C ALA A 126 -2.37 12.74 13.72
N VAL A 127 -3.11 11.73 13.25
CA VAL A 127 -3.66 11.68 11.89
C VAL A 127 -4.78 12.72 11.73
N LYS A 128 -5.65 12.96 12.72
CA LYS A 128 -6.61 14.07 12.68
C LYS A 128 -5.91 15.42 12.50
N ALA A 129 -4.81 15.64 13.20
CA ALA A 129 -4.01 16.86 13.04
C ALA A 129 -3.42 16.98 11.63
N GLU A 130 -2.99 15.87 11.00
CA GLU A 130 -2.54 15.84 9.61
C GLU A 130 -3.67 16.22 8.64
N PHE A 131 -4.90 15.71 8.85
CA PHE A 131 -6.07 16.12 8.07
C PHE A 131 -6.37 17.61 8.21
N ALA A 132 -6.34 18.15 9.44
CA ALA A 132 -6.54 19.57 9.69
C ALA A 132 -5.46 20.42 9.01
N ALA A 133 -4.19 20.03 9.11
CA ALA A 133 -3.07 20.71 8.43
C ALA A 133 -3.19 20.62 6.90
N GLY A 134 -3.80 19.56 6.37
CA GLY A 134 -4.15 19.38 4.96
C GLY A 134 -5.35 20.24 4.50
N GLY A 135 -5.89 21.11 5.35
CA GLY A 135 -6.97 22.02 5.00
C GLY A 135 -8.38 21.42 5.11
N ILE A 136 -8.52 20.25 5.73
CA ILE A 136 -9.83 19.62 5.93
C ILE A 136 -10.57 20.27 7.10
N HIS A 137 -11.83 20.67 6.87
CA HIS A 137 -12.68 21.23 7.90
C HIS A 137 -13.24 20.15 8.82
N LEU A 138 -12.53 19.86 9.89
CA LEU A 138 -12.92 18.83 10.86
C LEU A 138 -14.12 19.27 11.69
N THR A 139 -15.01 18.31 11.99
CA THR A 139 -16.13 18.49 12.88
C THR A 139 -16.39 17.25 13.72
N GLU A 140 -16.89 17.47 14.94
CA GLU A 140 -17.39 16.41 15.81
C GLU A 140 -18.92 16.31 15.80
N GLU A 141 -19.60 17.19 15.05
CA GLU A 141 -21.05 17.29 15.01
C GLU A 141 -21.55 17.44 13.57
N ASP A 142 -22.55 16.65 13.21
CA ASP A 142 -23.32 16.72 11.97
C ASP A 142 -22.44 16.88 10.70
N PRO A 143 -21.55 15.92 10.40
CA PRO A 143 -20.65 15.97 9.26
C PRO A 143 -21.39 15.69 7.95
N ASP A 144 -20.90 16.28 6.86
CA ASP A 144 -21.29 15.93 5.49
C ASP A 144 -20.59 14.64 5.03
N VAL A 145 -19.36 14.42 5.53
CA VAL A 145 -18.48 13.29 5.17
C VAL A 145 -17.89 12.65 6.42
N CYS A 146 -17.84 11.34 6.46
CA CYS A 146 -17.15 10.55 7.48
C CYS A 146 -15.96 9.84 6.86
N VAL A 147 -14.78 9.93 7.48
CA VAL A 147 -13.58 9.20 7.11
C VAL A 147 -13.27 8.17 8.19
N LEU A 148 -13.08 6.93 7.77
CA LEU A 148 -12.56 5.85 8.60
C LEU A 148 -11.10 5.59 8.27
N ALA A 149 -10.21 5.74 9.26
CA ALA A 149 -8.79 5.45 9.17
C ALA A 149 -8.41 4.34 10.17
N TYR A 150 -7.16 3.88 10.10
CA TYR A 150 -6.62 2.94 11.07
C TYR A 150 -6.41 3.64 12.41
N ASP A 151 -7.41 3.55 13.28
CA ASP A 151 -7.41 4.21 14.58
C ASP A 151 -6.95 3.24 15.68
N THR A 152 -5.67 3.32 16.05
CA THR A 152 -5.12 2.53 17.17
C THR A 152 -5.53 3.08 18.55
N GLU A 153 -6.23 4.22 18.57
CA GLU A 153 -6.84 4.85 19.75
C GLU A 153 -8.37 4.70 19.74
N LEU A 154 -8.89 3.72 18.99
CA LEU A 154 -10.32 3.50 18.78
C LEU A 154 -11.04 3.24 20.09
N THR A 155 -12.14 3.98 20.32
CA THR A 155 -13.02 3.80 21.46
C THR A 155 -14.43 3.51 21.00
N TYR A 156 -15.26 2.92 21.91
CA TYR A 156 -16.68 2.71 21.63
C TYR A 156 -17.39 4.02 21.26
N ALA A 157 -17.04 5.13 21.92
CA ALA A 157 -17.62 6.45 21.63
C ALA A 157 -17.32 6.93 20.20
N LYS A 158 -16.10 6.70 19.68
CA LYS A 158 -15.75 7.01 18.29
C LYS A 158 -16.55 6.15 17.31
N LEU A 159 -16.70 4.84 17.59
CA LEU A 159 -17.51 3.92 16.77
C LEU A 159 -18.99 4.29 16.77
N GLU A 160 -19.57 4.55 17.95
CA GLU A 160 -20.98 4.97 18.07
C GLU A 160 -21.26 6.26 17.30
N LYS A 161 -20.35 7.24 17.42
CA LYS A 161 -20.44 8.50 16.71
C LYS A 161 -20.39 8.29 15.19
N MET A 162 -19.39 7.51 14.71
CA MET A 162 -19.26 7.16 13.29
C MET A 162 -20.52 6.48 12.78
N ASN A 163 -21.00 5.43 13.48
CA ASN A 163 -22.21 4.71 13.12
C ASN A 163 -23.43 5.62 13.01
N ARG A 164 -23.62 6.52 13.95
CA ARG A 164 -24.73 7.48 13.95
C ARG A 164 -24.73 8.39 12.73
N PHE A 165 -23.54 8.88 12.31
CA PHE A 165 -23.40 9.73 11.14
C PHE A 165 -23.66 8.94 9.84
N LEU A 166 -23.19 7.70 9.76
CA LEU A 166 -23.43 6.83 8.62
C LEU A 166 -24.93 6.53 8.43
N VAL A 167 -25.63 6.21 9.53
CA VAL A 167 -27.09 5.97 9.50
C VAL A 167 -27.86 7.23 9.08
N LYS A 168 -27.35 8.43 9.40
CA LYS A 168 -27.93 9.71 8.95
C LYS A 168 -27.64 10.04 7.49
N GLY A 169 -26.80 9.26 6.81
CA GLY A 169 -26.53 9.40 5.38
C GLY A 169 -25.30 10.25 5.03
N ALA A 170 -24.39 10.47 5.97
CA ALA A 170 -23.10 11.09 5.65
C ALA A 170 -22.36 10.24 4.60
N VAL A 171 -21.59 10.88 3.71
CA VAL A 171 -20.70 10.18 2.77
C VAL A 171 -19.66 9.37 3.56
N TYR A 172 -19.43 8.12 3.19
CA TYR A 172 -18.54 7.22 3.89
C TYR A 172 -17.27 6.95 3.08
N ILE A 173 -16.13 7.45 3.54
CA ILE A 173 -14.82 7.23 2.93
C ILE A 173 -13.96 6.39 3.88
N ALA A 174 -13.27 5.37 3.36
CA ALA A 174 -12.25 4.64 4.08
C ALA A 174 -10.86 4.95 3.49
N THR A 175 -9.85 5.02 4.35
CA THR A 175 -8.47 5.27 3.90
C THR A 175 -7.89 4.09 3.14
N HIS A 176 -8.21 2.85 3.52
CA HIS A 176 -7.77 1.61 2.84
C HIS A 176 -8.65 0.42 3.29
N PRO A 177 -8.56 -0.75 2.62
CA PRO A 177 -9.43 -1.90 2.91
C PRO A 177 -8.78 -2.98 3.77
N ASP A 178 -7.53 -2.85 4.21
CA ASP A 178 -6.76 -3.93 4.83
C ASP A 178 -7.47 -4.43 6.09
N ASP A 179 -7.79 -5.73 6.15
CA ASP A 179 -8.50 -6.34 7.29
C ASP A 179 -7.63 -6.37 8.55
N VAL A 180 -6.32 -6.55 8.36
CA VAL A 180 -5.35 -6.69 9.45
C VAL A 180 -4.05 -5.97 9.16
N CYS A 181 -3.40 -5.47 10.21
CA CYS A 181 -2.05 -4.94 10.19
C CYS A 181 -1.09 -6.00 10.76
N PRO A 182 -0.05 -6.43 10.01
CA PRO A 182 0.95 -7.35 10.50
C PRO A 182 1.63 -6.85 11.78
N ALA A 183 1.81 -7.75 12.74
CA ALA A 183 2.54 -7.49 13.97
C ALA A 183 3.25 -8.77 14.44
N PRO A 184 4.36 -8.67 15.22
CA PRO A 184 5.22 -9.82 15.52
C PRO A 184 4.52 -10.99 16.22
N GLU A 185 3.58 -10.72 17.11
CA GLU A 185 2.92 -11.77 17.92
C GLU A 185 1.57 -12.18 17.33
N VAL A 186 0.74 -11.19 16.94
CA VAL A 186 -0.60 -11.41 16.40
C VAL A 186 -0.99 -10.24 15.50
N TYR A 187 -1.64 -10.53 14.40
CA TYR A 187 -2.17 -9.49 13.52
C TYR A 187 -3.20 -8.63 14.26
N LYS A 188 -3.08 -7.32 14.08
CA LYS A 188 -4.00 -6.36 14.69
C LYS A 188 -5.17 -6.07 13.75
N PRO A 189 -6.42 -5.93 14.27
CA PRO A 189 -7.53 -5.46 13.45
C PRO A 189 -7.20 -4.11 12.80
N ASP A 190 -7.50 -3.97 11.52
CA ASP A 190 -7.25 -2.76 10.75
C ASP A 190 -8.55 -2.23 10.12
N VAL A 191 -8.50 -1.28 9.22
CA VAL A 191 -9.64 -0.56 8.66
C VAL A 191 -10.70 -1.51 8.07
N GLY A 192 -10.30 -2.57 7.37
CA GLY A 192 -11.23 -3.57 6.84
C GLY A 192 -12.06 -4.25 7.93
N SER A 193 -11.43 -4.61 9.06
CA SER A 193 -12.15 -5.12 10.24
C SER A 193 -13.15 -4.10 10.80
N PHE A 194 -12.80 -2.81 10.81
CA PHE A 194 -13.69 -1.74 11.28
C PHE A 194 -14.83 -1.49 10.27
N ILE A 195 -14.56 -1.61 8.96
CA ILE A 195 -15.61 -1.57 7.93
C ILE A 195 -16.64 -2.66 8.19
N GLN A 196 -16.23 -3.91 8.43
CA GLN A 196 -17.16 -5.02 8.73
C GLN A 196 -17.98 -4.74 9.98
N LEU A 197 -17.39 -4.22 11.05
CA LEU A 197 -18.11 -3.82 12.27
C LEU A 197 -19.18 -2.77 11.97
N LEU A 198 -18.81 -1.70 11.26
CA LEU A 198 -19.73 -0.62 10.90
C LEU A 198 -20.80 -1.07 9.90
N ARG A 199 -20.48 -1.98 8.98
CA ARG A 199 -21.45 -2.61 8.11
C ARG A 199 -22.53 -3.36 8.90
N CYS A 200 -22.13 -4.14 9.90
CA CYS A 200 -23.08 -4.87 10.74
C CYS A 200 -24.03 -3.93 11.52
N SER A 201 -23.54 -2.75 11.94
CA SER A 201 -24.32 -1.84 12.81
C SER A 201 -25.07 -0.75 12.04
N SER A 202 -24.53 -0.24 10.93
CA SER A 202 -25.13 0.85 10.12
C SER A 202 -25.80 0.37 8.83
N GLY A 203 -25.46 -0.85 8.37
CA GLY A 203 -25.85 -1.36 7.05
C GLY A 203 -25.11 -0.67 5.89
N ARG A 204 -24.06 0.13 6.19
CA ARG A 204 -23.31 0.92 5.18
C ARG A 204 -21.95 0.30 4.90
N GLU A 205 -21.57 0.36 3.63
CA GLU A 205 -20.20 0.13 3.14
C GLU A 205 -19.57 1.49 2.77
N PRO A 206 -18.23 1.60 2.69
CA PRO A 206 -17.60 2.80 2.16
C PRO A 206 -18.09 3.11 0.74
N ASP A 207 -18.45 4.36 0.51
CA ASP A 207 -18.77 4.88 -0.83
C ASP A 207 -17.49 4.98 -1.67
N VAL A 208 -16.33 5.22 -1.00
CA VAL A 208 -15.00 5.29 -1.61
C VAL A 208 -13.95 4.74 -0.66
N ILE A 209 -12.97 4.01 -1.21
CA ILE A 209 -11.74 3.60 -0.53
C ILE A 209 -10.56 4.24 -1.27
N CYS A 210 -9.69 4.97 -0.56
CA CYS A 210 -8.66 5.78 -1.19
C CYS A 210 -7.34 5.05 -1.43
N GLY A 211 -6.94 4.14 -0.53
CA GLY A 211 -5.66 3.44 -0.56
C GLY A 211 -5.57 2.29 -1.56
N LYS A 212 -4.43 1.62 -1.60
CA LYS A 212 -4.22 0.41 -2.41
C LYS A 212 -5.27 -0.66 -2.08
N PRO A 213 -5.81 -1.41 -3.03
CA PRO A 213 -5.49 -1.47 -4.45
C PRO A 213 -6.31 -0.50 -5.35
N PHE A 214 -6.99 0.49 -4.79
CA PHE A 214 -7.90 1.37 -5.53
C PHE A 214 -7.18 2.51 -6.26
N GLN A 215 -7.85 3.08 -7.27
CA GLN A 215 -7.26 4.06 -8.18
C GLN A 215 -7.04 5.45 -7.58
N VAL A 216 -7.79 5.84 -6.54
CA VAL A 216 -7.71 7.20 -5.95
C VAL A 216 -6.28 7.57 -5.58
N MET A 217 -5.54 6.67 -4.91
CA MET A 217 -4.14 6.89 -4.56
C MET A 217 -3.24 6.97 -5.80
N GLY A 218 -3.46 6.12 -6.80
CA GLY A 218 -2.67 6.09 -8.03
C GLY A 218 -2.84 7.36 -8.86
N GLU A 219 -4.08 7.81 -9.06
CA GLU A 219 -4.38 9.07 -9.73
C GLU A 219 -3.74 10.27 -9.02
N ALA A 220 -3.79 10.29 -7.69
CA ALA A 220 -3.17 11.34 -6.90
C ALA A 220 -1.63 11.35 -7.05
N ILE A 221 -0.99 10.17 -7.14
CA ILE A 221 0.44 10.00 -7.40
C ILE A 221 0.79 10.50 -8.81
N LEU A 222 0.06 10.08 -9.84
CA LEU A 222 0.27 10.53 -11.22
C LEU A 222 0.16 12.06 -11.33
N ASN A 223 -0.87 12.64 -10.72
CA ASN A 223 -1.07 14.09 -10.69
C ASN A 223 0.06 14.84 -9.94
N ARG A 224 0.56 14.27 -8.84
CA ARG A 224 1.63 14.88 -8.05
C ARG A 224 2.97 14.92 -8.77
N TYR A 225 3.32 13.83 -9.46
CA TYR A 225 4.65 13.70 -10.06
C TYR A 225 4.68 14.02 -11.56
N HIS A 226 3.53 14.22 -12.19
CA HIS A 226 3.40 14.56 -13.62
C HIS A 226 4.17 13.58 -14.53
N VAL A 227 4.01 12.28 -14.25
CA VAL A 227 4.58 11.17 -15.03
C VAL A 227 3.47 10.32 -15.63
N SER A 228 3.78 9.56 -16.68
CA SER A 228 2.84 8.56 -17.21
C SER A 228 2.91 7.27 -16.40
N PRO A 229 1.84 6.44 -16.41
CA PRO A 229 1.78 5.20 -15.64
C PRO A 229 2.98 4.28 -15.86
N GLU A 230 3.43 4.13 -17.11
CA GLU A 230 4.54 3.24 -17.49
C GLU A 230 5.91 3.69 -16.94
N GLN A 231 5.98 4.89 -16.39
CA GLN A 231 7.18 5.43 -15.74
C GLN A 231 7.24 5.15 -14.24
N ILE A 232 6.26 4.41 -13.72
CA ILE A 232 6.18 4.03 -12.32
C ILE A 232 6.29 2.52 -12.20
N VAL A 233 7.03 2.05 -11.21
CA VAL A 233 6.99 0.65 -10.77
C VAL A 233 6.50 0.58 -9.32
N MET A 234 5.46 -0.21 -9.08
CA MET A 234 5.03 -0.57 -7.73
C MET A 234 5.76 -1.83 -7.30
N VAL A 235 6.42 -1.75 -6.15
CA VAL A 235 7.13 -2.88 -5.52
C VAL A 235 6.46 -3.19 -4.20
N GLY A 236 6.04 -4.43 -4.02
CA GLY A 236 5.40 -4.87 -2.79
C GLY A 236 5.46 -6.37 -2.59
N ASP A 237 5.06 -6.83 -1.42
CA ASP A 237 5.06 -8.24 -1.03
C ASP A 237 3.65 -8.85 -0.96
N ARG A 238 2.59 -8.01 -1.15
CA ARG A 238 1.19 -8.43 -1.10
C ARG A 238 0.49 -8.30 -2.45
N PRO A 239 0.24 -9.44 -3.16
CA PRO A 239 -0.34 -9.42 -4.50
C PRO A 239 -1.69 -8.70 -4.58
N HIS A 240 -2.62 -9.01 -3.66
CA HIS A 240 -3.97 -8.44 -3.66
C HIS A 240 -4.04 -6.95 -3.28
N THR A 241 -2.95 -6.39 -2.77
CA THR A 241 -2.84 -4.97 -2.41
C THR A 241 -1.91 -4.24 -3.38
N ASP A 242 -0.63 -4.62 -3.42
CA ASP A 242 0.42 -3.88 -4.12
C ASP A 242 0.42 -4.16 -5.62
N ILE A 243 0.39 -5.44 -6.01
CA ILE A 243 0.42 -5.82 -7.41
C ILE A 243 -0.88 -5.39 -8.09
N ARG A 244 -2.01 -5.69 -7.47
CA ARG A 244 -3.32 -5.23 -7.96
C ARG A 244 -3.40 -3.70 -8.03
N PHE A 245 -2.75 -2.97 -7.12
CA PHE A 245 -2.66 -1.51 -7.20
C PHE A 245 -1.89 -1.05 -8.43
N GLY A 246 -0.75 -1.67 -8.72
CA GLY A 246 0.00 -1.41 -9.93
C GLY A 246 -0.84 -1.68 -11.19
N GLU A 247 -1.44 -2.86 -11.30
CA GLU A 247 -2.30 -3.26 -12.41
C GLU A 247 -3.48 -2.29 -12.62
N ASN A 248 -4.20 -1.96 -11.55
CA ASN A 248 -5.36 -1.06 -11.60
C ASN A 248 -5.01 0.36 -12.07
N ASN A 249 -3.74 0.76 -11.98
CA ASN A 249 -3.26 2.10 -12.34
C ASN A 249 -2.33 2.12 -13.56
N GLY A 250 -2.09 0.96 -14.19
CA GLY A 250 -1.21 0.82 -15.35
C GLY A 250 0.27 1.01 -15.04
N PHE A 251 0.69 0.80 -13.78
CA PHE A 251 2.09 0.82 -13.37
C PHE A 251 2.73 -0.53 -13.63
N HIS A 252 4.04 -0.56 -13.83
CA HIS A 252 4.79 -1.80 -13.75
C HIS A 252 4.80 -2.34 -12.32
N THR A 253 4.93 -3.66 -12.19
CA THR A 253 4.79 -4.34 -10.89
C THR A 253 5.95 -5.29 -10.62
N ILE A 254 6.49 -5.22 -9.40
CA ILE A 254 7.48 -6.16 -8.88
C ILE A 254 6.94 -6.75 -7.58
N LEU A 255 6.72 -8.07 -7.56
CA LEU A 255 6.43 -8.81 -6.34
C LEU A 255 7.74 -9.25 -5.70
N VAL A 256 7.94 -8.93 -4.42
CA VAL A 256 9.08 -9.42 -3.64
C VAL A 256 8.64 -10.52 -2.68
N LEU A 257 9.48 -11.57 -2.55
CA LEU A 257 9.23 -12.72 -1.70
C LEU A 257 9.85 -12.59 -0.31
N SER A 258 10.17 -11.36 0.09
CA SER A 258 10.79 -11.06 1.38
C SER A 258 9.79 -10.85 2.52
N GLY A 259 8.50 -10.81 2.23
CA GLY A 259 7.44 -10.51 3.18
C GLY A 259 6.37 -11.61 3.28
N GLU A 260 5.10 -11.24 3.07
CA GLU A 260 3.94 -12.11 3.28
C GLU A 260 3.81 -13.22 2.22
N THR A 261 4.26 -12.96 0.99
CA THR A 261 4.14 -13.90 -0.13
C THR A 261 5.42 -14.71 -0.28
N ASP A 262 5.28 -16.04 -0.25
CA ASP A 262 6.33 -16.98 -0.60
C ASP A 262 6.27 -17.43 -2.07
N ALA A 263 7.28 -18.19 -2.52
CA ALA A 263 7.37 -18.67 -3.91
C ALA A 263 6.18 -19.54 -4.31
N HIS A 264 5.62 -20.34 -3.40
CA HIS A 264 4.51 -21.24 -3.68
C HIS A 264 3.20 -20.45 -3.91
N LYS A 265 2.94 -19.42 -3.08
CA LYS A 265 1.81 -18.51 -3.28
C LYS A 265 1.95 -17.75 -4.60
N ALA A 266 3.15 -17.30 -4.94
CA ALA A 266 3.41 -16.56 -6.17
C ALA A 266 3.10 -17.36 -7.46
N GLU A 267 3.22 -18.71 -7.43
CA GLU A 267 2.90 -19.59 -8.57
C GLU A 267 1.40 -19.76 -8.81
N THR A 268 0.55 -19.43 -7.85
CA THR A 268 -0.91 -19.70 -7.86
C THR A 268 -1.76 -18.44 -7.82
N LEU A 269 -1.17 -17.29 -8.15
CA LEU A 269 -1.88 -16.02 -8.14
C LEU A 269 -2.97 -15.95 -9.22
N PRO A 270 -4.10 -15.30 -8.93
CA PRO A 270 -5.09 -14.99 -9.96
C PRO A 270 -4.52 -13.97 -10.95
N GLU A 271 -5.06 -13.92 -12.15
CA GLU A 271 -4.61 -13.01 -13.22
C GLU A 271 -4.56 -11.54 -12.76
N SER A 272 -5.54 -11.10 -11.96
CA SER A 272 -5.60 -9.74 -11.40
C SER A 272 -4.48 -9.38 -10.43
N ASP A 273 -3.70 -10.34 -9.98
CA ASP A 273 -2.65 -10.20 -8.97
C ASP A 273 -1.30 -10.72 -9.48
N THR A 274 -1.22 -10.99 -10.79
CA THR A 274 0.01 -11.49 -11.44
C THR A 274 0.96 -10.32 -11.71
N PRO A 275 2.16 -10.32 -11.11
CA PRO A 275 3.13 -9.23 -11.31
C PRO A 275 3.86 -9.36 -12.66
N ASP A 276 4.39 -8.25 -13.18
CA ASP A 276 5.33 -8.29 -14.31
C ASP A 276 6.60 -9.07 -13.97
N VAL A 277 7.09 -8.92 -12.74
CA VAL A 277 8.34 -9.56 -12.27
C VAL A 277 8.22 -10.02 -10.82
N VAL A 278 8.78 -11.20 -10.52
CA VAL A 278 8.93 -11.71 -9.14
C VAL A 278 10.42 -11.74 -8.77
N LEU A 279 10.78 -11.10 -7.65
CA LEU A 279 12.15 -11.09 -7.10
C LEU A 279 12.18 -11.70 -5.70
N GLN A 280 13.34 -12.22 -5.26
CA GLN A 280 13.50 -12.66 -3.88
C GLN A 280 13.44 -11.47 -2.91
N SER A 281 14.05 -10.35 -3.31
CA SER A 281 13.95 -9.06 -2.63
C SER A 281 14.21 -7.92 -3.62
N LEU A 282 13.89 -6.69 -3.26
CA LEU A 282 14.23 -5.52 -4.07
C LEU A 282 15.74 -5.39 -4.31
N ASN A 283 16.58 -6.02 -3.48
CA ASN A 283 18.04 -6.00 -3.67
C ASN A 283 18.48 -6.59 -5.03
N ASP A 284 17.67 -7.47 -5.61
CA ASP A 284 17.98 -8.11 -6.91
C ASP A 284 17.83 -7.13 -8.11
N VAL A 285 17.24 -5.95 -7.92
CA VAL A 285 17.07 -4.95 -8.99
C VAL A 285 18.37 -4.23 -9.36
N VAL A 286 19.35 -4.17 -8.45
CA VAL A 286 20.55 -3.33 -8.57
C VAL A 286 21.35 -3.61 -9.84
N GLY A 287 21.39 -4.86 -10.29
CA GLY A 287 22.10 -5.24 -11.51
C GLY A 287 21.45 -4.79 -12.81
N GLU A 288 20.23 -4.24 -12.77
CA GLU A 288 19.42 -3.87 -13.92
C GLU A 288 19.12 -2.34 -13.98
N LEU A 289 19.60 -1.56 -13.00
CA LEU A 289 19.38 -0.10 -12.89
C LEU A 289 20.13 0.73 -13.93
#